data_bf49d6c5872aa4d009e1ca433c466139
#
_entry.id   bf49d6c5872aa4d009e1ca433c466139
#
_cell.length_a   1.000
_cell.length_b   1.000
_cell.length_c   1.000
_cell.angle_alpha   90.00
_cell.angle_beta   90.00
_cell.angle_gamma   90.00
#
_symmetry.space_group_name_H-M   'P 1'
#
loop_
_entity.id
_entity.type
_entity.pdbx_description
1 polymer ?
#
loop_
_entity_poly.entity_id
_entity_poly.type
_entity_poly.pdbx_seq_one_letter_code
_entity_poly.pdbx_strand_id
1 'polypeptide(L)'
;GLNGIKEDINKILNYIKLNKERGKMPTLHMCFNGNPGTGKTSVARIIGKLFSEEKILSGNGEFVEIHGRDLVAKYVGWTAQNVHDIVEKAIGGVLFIDEAYSLISERKGGFEDEAIATLIKEMEDHREEVCIILAGYTEEMKELLKENPGFESRIQFTINFPDYTEEELYEIFTGLCKKEKYRLSNNCKEILLENFRK
;
A
#
# COMPACT_ATOMS: atom_id res chain seq x y z
N GLY A 1 12.86 9.73 7.81
CA GLY A 1 11.63 9.57 6.99
C GLY A 1 10.62 8.63 7.59
N LEU A 2 11.02 7.50 8.11
CA LEU A 2 10.07 6.51 8.62
C LEU A 2 9.48 6.84 9.99
N ASN A 3 9.97 7.83 10.74
CA ASN A 3 9.44 8.15 12.07
C ASN A 3 8.01 8.70 11.99
N GLY A 4 7.71 9.60 11.06
CA GLY A 4 6.34 10.09 10.82
C GLY A 4 5.39 8.96 10.41
N ILE A 5 5.84 8.07 9.52
CA ILE A 5 5.05 6.90 9.08
C ILE A 5 4.78 5.94 10.26
N LYS A 6 5.75 5.72 11.15
CA LYS A 6 5.55 4.91 12.37
C LYS A 6 4.49 5.50 13.29
N GLU A 7 4.51 6.82 13.45
CA GLU A 7 3.49 7.52 14.25
C GLU A 7 2.10 7.37 13.62
N ASP A 8 2.00 7.51 12.31
CA ASP A 8 0.72 7.35 11.61
C ASP A 8 0.19 5.91 11.70
N ILE A 9 1.05 4.90 11.53
CA ILE A 9 0.67 3.49 11.74
C ILE A 9 0.18 3.26 13.18
N ASN A 10 0.86 3.81 14.18
CA ASN A 10 0.43 3.68 15.57
C ASN A 10 -0.93 4.34 15.82
N LYS A 11 -1.19 5.52 15.24
CA LYS A 11 -2.51 6.17 15.30
C LYS A 11 -3.60 5.31 14.66
N ILE A 12 -3.31 4.73 13.49
CA ILE A 12 -4.23 3.83 12.78
C ILE A 12 -4.56 2.60 13.63
N LEU A 13 -3.54 1.94 14.19
CA LEU A 13 -3.73 0.77 15.04
C LEU A 13 -4.59 1.10 16.29
N ASN A 14 -4.30 2.22 16.94
CA ASN A 14 -5.07 2.66 18.10
C ASN A 14 -6.53 2.97 17.72
N TYR A 15 -6.75 3.64 16.59
CA TYR A 15 -8.09 3.92 16.08
C TYR A 15 -8.89 2.63 15.83
N ILE A 16 -8.28 1.64 15.17
CA ILE A 16 -8.91 0.35 14.89
C ILE A 16 -9.25 -0.39 16.18
N LYS A 17 -8.30 -0.46 17.14
CA LYS A 17 -8.51 -1.12 18.44
C LYS A 17 -9.67 -0.50 19.21
N LEU A 18 -9.71 0.82 19.33
CA LEU A 18 -10.77 1.53 20.03
C LEU A 18 -12.15 1.30 19.40
N ASN A 19 -12.24 1.24 18.06
CA ASN A 19 -13.49 0.95 17.39
C ASN A 19 -13.91 -0.51 17.57
N LYS A 20 -12.97 -1.45 17.50
CA LYS A 20 -13.20 -2.87 17.75
C LYS A 20 -13.74 -3.13 19.16
N GLU A 21 -13.20 -2.46 20.19
CA GLU A 21 -13.69 -2.51 21.57
C GLU A 21 -15.14 -1.99 21.68
N ARG A 22 -15.55 -1.08 20.82
CA ARG A 22 -16.92 -0.55 20.73
C ARG A 22 -17.87 -1.39 19.86
N GLY A 23 -17.40 -2.56 19.39
CA GLY A 23 -18.17 -3.44 18.50
C GLY A 23 -18.37 -2.89 17.08
N LYS A 24 -17.52 -1.95 16.64
CA LYS A 24 -17.54 -1.38 15.30
C LYS A 24 -16.21 -1.62 14.63
N MET A 25 -16.19 -2.39 13.56
CA MET A 25 -14.98 -2.56 12.77
C MET A 25 -14.94 -1.49 11.67
N PRO A 26 -13.94 -0.60 11.64
CA PRO A 26 -13.76 0.33 10.53
C PRO A 26 -13.27 -0.41 9.29
N THR A 27 -13.42 0.20 8.11
CA THR A 27 -12.75 -0.30 6.91
C THR A 27 -11.23 -0.22 7.10
N LEU A 28 -10.52 -1.24 6.60
CA LEU A 28 -9.06 -1.32 6.78
C LEU A 28 -8.29 -0.83 5.54
N HIS A 29 -9.01 -0.36 4.51
CA HIS A 29 -8.40 0.00 3.24
C HIS A 29 -7.62 1.30 3.33
N MET A 30 -6.49 1.35 2.61
CA MET A 30 -5.52 2.45 2.69
C MET A 30 -5.09 2.93 1.31
N CYS A 31 -4.62 4.18 1.27
CA CYS A 31 -3.93 4.75 0.13
C CYS A 31 -2.51 5.14 0.54
N PHE A 32 -1.51 4.71 -0.23
CA PHE A 32 -0.10 5.02 -0.03
C PHE A 32 0.42 5.89 -1.16
N ASN A 33 0.73 7.14 -0.85
CA ASN A 33 1.21 8.13 -1.80
C ASN A 33 2.70 8.36 -1.65
N GLY A 34 3.45 8.40 -2.73
CA GLY A 34 4.87 8.76 -2.72
C GLY A 34 5.65 8.19 -3.88
N ASN A 35 6.87 8.68 -4.04
CA ASN A 35 7.78 8.28 -5.10
C ASN A 35 8.23 6.81 -4.98
N PRO A 36 8.75 6.18 -6.05
CA PRO A 36 9.34 4.85 -5.99
C PRO A 36 10.50 4.80 -4.99
N GLY A 37 10.68 3.64 -4.36
CA GLY A 37 11.79 3.44 -3.42
C GLY A 37 11.60 4.08 -2.03
N THR A 38 10.50 4.75 -1.75
CA THR A 38 10.21 5.37 -0.44
C THR A 38 9.76 4.37 0.64
N GLY A 39 9.66 3.09 0.31
CA GLY A 39 9.38 2.02 1.27
C GLY A 39 7.90 1.62 1.40
N LYS A 40 7.01 2.03 0.48
CA LYS A 40 5.58 1.72 0.51
C LYS A 40 5.31 0.22 0.70
N THR A 41 5.86 -0.64 -0.15
CA THR A 41 5.68 -2.10 -0.06
C THR A 41 6.22 -2.67 1.26
N SER A 42 7.37 -2.18 1.73
CA SER A 42 7.96 -2.64 3.00
C SER A 42 7.05 -2.31 4.18
N VAL A 43 6.48 -1.12 4.20
CA VAL A 43 5.53 -0.69 5.24
C VAL A 43 4.22 -1.47 5.15
N ALA A 44 3.70 -1.71 3.95
CA ALA A 44 2.51 -2.55 3.76
C ALA A 44 2.69 -3.97 4.33
N ARG A 45 3.85 -4.59 4.13
CA ARG A 45 4.19 -5.90 4.73
C ARG A 45 4.25 -5.85 6.26
N ILE A 46 4.75 -4.74 6.84
CA ILE A 46 4.76 -4.54 8.29
C ILE A 46 3.33 -4.41 8.83
N ILE A 47 2.48 -3.64 8.16
CA ILE A 47 1.06 -3.50 8.53
C ILE A 47 0.35 -4.86 8.51
N GLY A 48 0.58 -5.68 7.48
CA GLY A 48 0.01 -7.03 7.42
C GLY A 48 0.40 -7.89 8.63
N LYS A 49 1.67 -7.85 9.03
CA LYS A 49 2.15 -8.56 10.24
C LYS A 49 1.49 -8.01 11.50
N LEU A 50 1.46 -6.69 11.66
CA LEU A 50 0.84 -6.06 12.82
C LEU A 50 -0.65 -6.37 12.92
N PHE A 51 -1.38 -6.38 11.81
CA PHE A 51 -2.80 -6.72 11.80
C PHE A 51 -3.05 -8.18 12.19
N SER A 52 -2.17 -9.08 11.81
CA SER A 52 -2.21 -10.48 12.25
C SER A 52 -1.87 -10.62 13.73
N GLU A 53 -0.78 -10.02 14.21
CA GLU A 53 -0.34 -10.07 15.62
C GLU A 53 -1.39 -9.49 16.57
N GLU A 54 -2.03 -8.38 16.18
CA GLU A 54 -3.08 -7.71 16.96
C GLU A 54 -4.48 -8.31 16.74
N LYS A 55 -4.56 -9.42 15.98
CA LYS A 55 -5.83 -10.10 15.67
C LYS A 55 -6.88 -9.17 15.06
N ILE A 56 -6.44 -8.19 14.29
CA ILE A 56 -7.31 -7.30 13.51
C ILE A 56 -7.85 -8.05 12.31
N LEU A 57 -6.97 -8.75 11.59
CA LEU A 57 -7.30 -9.73 10.56
C LEU A 57 -7.06 -11.15 11.09
N SER A 58 -7.65 -12.16 10.46
CA SER A 58 -7.50 -13.56 10.86
C SER A 58 -6.05 -14.05 10.80
N GLY A 59 -5.20 -13.39 10.00
CA GLY A 59 -3.79 -13.71 9.85
C GLY A 59 -3.51 -14.96 9.02
N ASN A 60 -4.53 -15.61 8.49
CA ASN A 60 -4.39 -16.78 7.61
C ASN A 60 -4.23 -16.38 6.14
N GLY A 61 -4.41 -15.10 5.81
CA GLY A 61 -4.27 -14.56 4.47
C GLY A 61 -2.83 -14.26 4.12
N GLU A 62 -2.54 -14.33 2.82
CA GLU A 62 -1.23 -13.99 2.27
C GLU A 62 -1.07 -12.47 2.12
N PHE A 63 0.17 -12.03 2.05
CA PHE A 63 0.49 -10.71 1.52
C PHE A 63 0.57 -10.84 -0.01
N VAL A 64 -0.50 -10.44 -0.68
CA VAL A 64 -0.59 -10.47 -2.14
C VAL A 64 -0.13 -9.11 -2.68
N GLU A 65 0.88 -9.12 -3.55
CA GLU A 65 1.44 -7.93 -4.19
C GLU A 65 1.24 -8.03 -5.70
N ILE A 66 0.59 -7.03 -6.28
CA ILE A 66 0.32 -6.93 -7.71
C ILE A 66 0.49 -5.49 -8.20
N HIS A 67 0.54 -5.28 -9.51
CA HIS A 67 0.36 -3.96 -10.11
C HIS A 67 -1.10 -3.73 -10.52
N GLY A 68 -1.52 -2.46 -10.60
CA GLY A 68 -2.89 -2.13 -10.98
C GLY A 68 -3.33 -2.79 -12.28
N ARG A 69 -2.47 -2.81 -13.31
CA ARG A 69 -2.73 -3.48 -14.60
C ARG A 69 -2.99 -4.99 -14.51
N ASP A 70 -2.51 -5.66 -13.45
CA ASP A 70 -2.70 -7.11 -13.28
C ASP A 70 -4.14 -7.47 -12.90
N LEU A 71 -4.94 -6.48 -12.49
CA LEU A 71 -6.38 -6.65 -12.25
C LEU A 71 -7.16 -6.82 -13.54
N VAL A 72 -6.65 -6.26 -14.65
CA VAL A 72 -7.31 -6.33 -15.95
C VAL A 72 -6.96 -7.64 -16.65
N ALA A 73 -7.97 -8.45 -16.96
CA ALA A 73 -7.75 -9.70 -17.68
C ALA A 73 -7.53 -9.47 -19.17
N LYS A 74 -6.84 -10.42 -19.82
CA LYS A 74 -6.54 -10.38 -21.26
C LYS A 74 -7.75 -10.68 -22.16
N TYR A 75 -8.80 -11.28 -21.61
CA TYR A 75 -9.96 -11.73 -22.35
C TYR A 75 -11.23 -11.03 -21.86
N VAL A 76 -12.14 -10.75 -22.80
CA VAL A 76 -13.45 -10.15 -22.54
C VAL A 76 -14.24 -10.98 -21.52
N GLY A 77 -14.81 -10.34 -20.50
CA GLY A 77 -15.65 -10.98 -19.49
C GLY A 77 -14.88 -11.74 -18.39
N TRP A 78 -13.55 -11.65 -18.35
CA TRP A 78 -12.74 -12.32 -17.32
C TRP A 78 -12.18 -11.37 -16.25
N THR A 79 -12.32 -10.06 -16.47
CA THR A 79 -11.76 -9.05 -15.54
C THR A 79 -12.39 -9.15 -14.17
N ALA A 80 -13.72 -9.22 -14.07
CA ALA A 80 -14.39 -9.34 -12.79
C ALA A 80 -13.97 -10.59 -12.00
N GLN A 81 -13.87 -11.75 -12.68
CA GLN A 81 -13.40 -12.98 -12.05
C GLN A 81 -11.95 -12.89 -11.60
N ASN A 82 -11.07 -12.28 -12.42
CA ASN A 82 -9.67 -12.08 -12.07
C ASN A 82 -9.50 -11.21 -10.83
N VAL A 83 -10.27 -10.12 -10.72
CA VAL A 83 -10.27 -9.26 -9.51
C VAL A 83 -10.73 -10.04 -8.29
N HIS A 84 -11.83 -10.80 -8.40
CA HIS A 84 -12.35 -11.63 -7.33
C HIS A 84 -11.31 -12.66 -6.85
N ASP A 85 -10.70 -13.41 -7.77
CA ASP A 85 -9.69 -14.44 -7.45
C ASP A 85 -8.44 -13.85 -6.76
N ILE A 86 -8.06 -12.61 -7.13
CA ILE A 86 -6.94 -11.90 -6.50
C ILE A 86 -7.31 -11.49 -5.07
N VAL A 87 -8.51 -10.94 -4.86
CA VAL A 87 -8.97 -10.53 -3.52
C VAL A 87 -9.15 -11.74 -2.62
N GLU A 88 -9.73 -12.83 -3.11
CA GLU A 88 -9.89 -14.08 -2.34
C GLU A 88 -8.57 -14.61 -1.78
N LYS A 89 -7.48 -14.57 -2.56
CA LYS A 89 -6.14 -14.99 -2.09
C LYS A 89 -5.63 -14.14 -0.93
N ALA A 90 -6.08 -12.89 -0.83
CA ALA A 90 -5.65 -11.95 0.20
C ALA A 90 -6.57 -11.92 1.43
N ILE A 91 -7.70 -12.61 1.41
CA ILE A 91 -8.63 -12.67 2.56
C ILE A 91 -7.90 -13.16 3.81
N GLY A 92 -8.07 -12.43 4.92
CA GLY A 92 -7.34 -12.65 6.17
C GLY A 92 -5.98 -11.97 6.22
N GLY A 93 -5.56 -11.29 5.15
CA GLY A 93 -4.26 -10.64 4.99
C GLY A 93 -4.35 -9.28 4.30
N VAL A 94 -3.37 -9.00 3.43
CA VAL A 94 -3.23 -7.71 2.75
C VAL A 94 -3.10 -7.91 1.24
N LEU A 95 -3.90 -7.18 0.48
CA LEU A 95 -3.71 -6.98 -0.95
C LEU A 95 -3.05 -5.61 -1.18
N PHE A 96 -1.82 -5.62 -1.67
CA PHE A 96 -1.07 -4.44 -2.03
C PHE A 96 -1.06 -4.27 -3.55
N ILE A 97 -1.64 -3.18 -4.02
CA ILE A 97 -1.76 -2.85 -5.45
C ILE A 97 -0.85 -1.66 -5.74
N ASP A 98 0.32 -1.95 -6.32
CA ASP A 98 1.25 -0.89 -6.73
C ASP A 98 0.85 -0.30 -8.08
N GLU A 99 1.22 0.95 -8.30
CA GLU A 99 0.84 1.69 -9.51
C GLU A 99 -0.68 1.61 -9.79
N ALA A 100 -1.51 1.73 -8.73
CA ALA A 100 -2.96 1.59 -8.85
C ALA A 100 -3.58 2.59 -9.84
N TYR A 101 -2.94 3.73 -10.08
CA TYR A 101 -3.31 4.72 -11.10
C TYR A 101 -3.28 4.15 -12.52
N SER A 102 -2.59 3.03 -12.77
CA SER A 102 -2.60 2.36 -14.08
C SER A 102 -3.97 1.78 -14.46
N LEU A 103 -4.93 1.83 -13.53
CA LEU A 103 -6.35 1.53 -13.78
C LEU A 103 -7.10 2.72 -14.41
N ILE A 104 -6.52 3.93 -14.44
CA ILE A 104 -7.12 5.07 -15.15
C ILE A 104 -7.01 4.80 -16.64
N SER A 105 -8.15 4.72 -17.32
CA SER A 105 -8.22 4.54 -18.77
C SER A 105 -8.65 5.83 -19.46
N GLU A 106 -8.01 6.15 -20.58
CA GLU A 106 -8.46 7.25 -21.44
C GLU A 106 -9.83 6.95 -22.12
N ARG A 107 -10.23 5.68 -22.15
CA ARG A 107 -11.48 5.22 -22.78
C ARG A 107 -12.47 4.76 -21.73
N LYS A 108 -13.57 5.50 -21.53
CA LYS A 108 -14.66 5.07 -20.65
C LYS A 108 -15.34 3.79 -21.19
N GLY A 109 -15.67 2.89 -20.25
CA GLY A 109 -16.34 1.61 -20.55
C GLY A 109 -15.38 0.50 -20.97
N GLY A 110 -14.09 0.63 -20.63
CA GLY A 110 -13.06 -0.38 -20.85
C GLY A 110 -13.00 -1.46 -19.76
N PHE A 111 -12.04 -2.34 -19.88
CA PHE A 111 -11.76 -3.41 -18.89
C PHE A 111 -11.26 -2.84 -17.57
N GLU A 112 -10.61 -1.68 -17.62
CA GLU A 112 -10.14 -0.94 -16.45
C GLU A 112 -11.33 -0.47 -15.60
N ASP A 113 -12.40 0.06 -16.22
CA ASP A 113 -13.62 0.48 -15.53
C ASP A 113 -14.31 -0.72 -14.87
N GLU A 114 -14.33 -1.89 -15.53
CA GLU A 114 -14.85 -3.13 -14.96
C GLU A 114 -14.01 -3.59 -13.77
N ALA A 115 -12.68 -3.50 -13.87
CA ALA A 115 -11.77 -3.84 -12.78
C ALA A 115 -11.99 -2.92 -11.57
N ILE A 116 -12.09 -1.61 -11.79
CA ILE A 116 -12.37 -0.62 -10.74
C ILE A 116 -13.71 -0.90 -10.06
N ALA A 117 -14.78 -1.07 -10.83
CA ALA A 117 -16.11 -1.32 -10.28
C ALA A 117 -16.17 -2.60 -9.46
N THR A 118 -15.51 -3.66 -9.93
CA THR A 118 -15.43 -4.93 -9.21
C THR A 118 -14.59 -4.79 -7.94
N LEU A 119 -13.41 -4.15 -8.03
CA LEU A 119 -12.55 -3.93 -6.85
C LEU A 119 -13.27 -3.12 -5.77
N ILE A 120 -14.00 -2.06 -6.15
CA ILE A 120 -14.80 -1.26 -5.21
C ILE A 120 -15.86 -2.12 -4.51
N LYS A 121 -16.48 -3.05 -5.24
CA LYS A 121 -17.44 -3.99 -4.67
C LYS A 121 -16.76 -4.96 -3.69
N GLU A 122 -15.65 -5.58 -4.07
CA GLU A 122 -14.87 -6.47 -3.21
C GLU A 122 -14.39 -5.75 -1.93
N MET A 123 -13.98 -4.47 -2.04
CA MET A 123 -13.62 -3.65 -0.88
C MET A 123 -14.77 -3.49 0.12
N GLU A 124 -16.01 -3.43 -0.34
CA GLU A 124 -17.18 -3.35 0.54
C GLU A 124 -17.53 -4.71 1.13
N ASP A 125 -17.61 -5.72 0.28
CA ASP A 125 -18.06 -7.05 0.65
C ASP A 125 -17.10 -7.70 1.68
N HIS A 126 -15.79 -7.45 1.56
CA HIS A 126 -14.73 -8.00 2.43
C HIS A 126 -14.05 -6.96 3.33
N ARG A 127 -14.73 -5.84 3.62
CA ARG A 127 -14.15 -4.70 4.36
C ARG A 127 -13.54 -5.04 5.73
N GLU A 128 -13.98 -6.12 6.37
CA GLU A 128 -13.52 -6.59 7.69
C GLU A 128 -12.55 -7.77 7.57
N GLU A 129 -12.39 -8.35 6.38
CA GLU A 129 -11.66 -9.58 6.15
C GLU A 129 -10.32 -9.37 5.44
N VAL A 130 -10.17 -8.28 4.70
CA VAL A 130 -8.95 -7.96 3.94
C VAL A 130 -8.59 -6.48 4.05
N CYS A 131 -7.30 -6.18 4.14
CA CYS A 131 -6.79 -4.82 3.99
C CYS A 131 -6.31 -4.63 2.54
N ILE A 132 -7.00 -3.79 1.78
CA ILE A 132 -6.57 -3.41 0.43
C ILE A 132 -5.82 -2.08 0.49
N ILE A 133 -4.59 -2.06 -0.02
CA ILE A 133 -3.72 -0.88 -0.06
C ILE A 133 -3.49 -0.51 -1.51
N LEU A 134 -4.00 0.65 -1.91
CA LEU A 134 -3.72 1.25 -3.22
C LEU A 134 -2.48 2.13 -3.11
N ALA A 135 -1.46 1.91 -3.93
CA ALA A 135 -0.21 2.64 -3.88
C ALA A 135 0.17 3.25 -5.23
N GLY A 136 0.82 4.41 -5.20
CA GLY A 136 1.29 5.07 -6.42
C GLY A 136 1.86 6.46 -6.16
N TYR A 137 2.11 7.20 -7.23
CA TYR A 137 2.53 8.59 -7.18
C TYR A 137 1.42 9.48 -6.64
N THR A 138 1.79 10.53 -5.92
CA THR A 138 0.84 11.36 -5.17
C THR A 138 -0.22 11.99 -6.06
N GLU A 139 0.15 12.58 -7.17
CA GLU A 139 -0.81 13.30 -8.03
C GLU A 139 -1.70 12.33 -8.81
N GLU A 140 -1.14 11.24 -9.33
CA GLU A 140 -1.88 10.20 -10.04
C GLU A 140 -2.86 9.47 -9.12
N MET A 141 -2.49 9.24 -7.86
CA MET A 141 -3.40 8.65 -6.88
C MET A 141 -4.54 9.59 -6.51
N LYS A 142 -4.29 10.90 -6.41
CA LYS A 142 -5.36 11.89 -6.22
C LYS A 142 -6.35 11.89 -7.38
N GLU A 143 -5.85 11.78 -8.62
CA GLU A 143 -6.69 11.70 -9.82
C GLU A 143 -7.54 10.43 -9.80
N LEU A 144 -6.94 9.27 -9.51
CA LEU A 144 -7.65 7.99 -9.38
C LEU A 144 -8.81 8.08 -8.40
N LEU A 145 -8.56 8.63 -7.21
CA LEU A 145 -9.59 8.75 -6.17
C LEU A 145 -10.68 9.76 -6.55
N LYS A 146 -10.31 10.89 -7.16
CA LYS A 146 -11.25 11.91 -7.61
C LYS A 146 -12.19 11.41 -8.72
N GLU A 147 -11.65 10.63 -9.65
CA GLU A 147 -12.45 10.06 -10.74
C GLU A 147 -13.35 8.91 -10.26
N ASN A 148 -13.00 8.29 -9.15
CA ASN A 148 -13.69 7.13 -8.61
C ASN A 148 -14.14 7.36 -7.15
N PRO A 149 -15.27 8.06 -6.91
CA PRO A 149 -15.76 8.35 -5.56
C PRO A 149 -16.02 7.10 -4.71
N GLY A 150 -16.20 5.94 -5.37
CA GLY A 150 -16.31 4.64 -4.70
C GLY A 150 -15.04 4.24 -3.96
N PHE A 151 -13.85 4.56 -4.46
CA PHE A 151 -12.60 4.38 -3.72
C PHE A 151 -12.48 5.36 -2.56
N GLU A 152 -12.76 6.65 -2.82
CA GLU A 152 -12.65 7.69 -1.80
C GLU A 152 -13.50 7.37 -0.55
N SER A 153 -14.72 6.85 -0.75
CA SER A 153 -15.62 6.49 0.35
C SER A 153 -15.17 5.27 1.16
N ARG A 154 -14.32 4.41 0.63
CA ARG A 154 -13.86 3.14 1.25
C ARG A 154 -12.44 3.20 1.78
N ILE A 155 -11.63 4.13 1.30
CA ILE A 155 -10.28 4.34 1.81
C ILE A 155 -10.36 5.18 3.10
N GLN A 156 -10.10 4.52 4.22
CA GLN A 156 -10.16 5.14 5.55
C GLN A 156 -8.89 5.90 5.89
N PHE A 157 -7.73 5.42 5.42
CA PHE A 157 -6.45 5.95 5.82
C PHE A 157 -5.57 6.27 4.59
N THR A 158 -4.94 7.43 4.64
CA THR A 158 -3.93 7.82 3.64
C THR A 158 -2.61 8.05 4.33
N ILE A 159 -1.56 7.37 3.84
CA ILE A 159 -0.18 7.53 4.32
C ILE A 159 0.65 8.13 3.19
N ASN A 160 1.27 9.27 3.48
CA ASN A 160 2.17 9.93 2.54
C ASN A 160 3.62 9.54 2.86
N PHE A 161 4.33 9.10 1.85
CA PHE A 161 5.72 8.68 1.90
C PHE A 161 6.58 9.78 1.28
N PRO A 162 7.18 10.67 2.09
CA PRO A 162 8.08 11.66 1.57
C PRO A 162 9.37 11.01 1.06
N ASP A 163 10.08 11.72 0.20
CA ASP A 163 11.42 11.32 -0.19
C ASP A 163 12.35 11.35 1.03
N TYR A 164 13.33 10.46 1.04
CA TYR A 164 14.32 10.42 2.09
C TYR A 164 15.27 11.62 2.01
N THR A 165 15.63 12.16 3.16
CA THR A 165 16.76 13.09 3.25
C THR A 165 18.08 12.37 2.98
N GLU A 166 19.12 13.14 2.72
CA GLU A 166 20.46 12.59 2.47
C GLU A 166 20.96 11.78 3.68
N GLU A 167 20.71 12.28 4.88
CA GLU A 167 21.05 11.61 6.12
C GLU A 167 20.30 10.27 6.28
N GLU A 168 19.02 10.23 5.95
CA GLU A 168 18.21 9.03 6.00
C GLU A 168 18.66 7.98 4.96
N LEU A 169 19.02 8.44 3.75
CA LEU A 169 19.62 7.58 2.73
C LEU A 169 20.94 6.99 3.23
N TYR A 170 21.77 7.79 3.91
CA TYR A 170 23.00 7.31 4.51
C TYR A 170 22.74 6.28 5.61
N GLU A 171 21.74 6.48 6.47
CA GLU A 171 21.35 5.53 7.50
C GLU A 171 20.86 4.20 6.89
N ILE A 172 20.03 4.26 5.85
CA ILE A 172 19.55 3.08 5.11
C ILE A 172 20.74 2.33 4.51
N PHE A 173 21.64 3.05 3.84
CA PHE A 173 22.85 2.47 3.23
C PHE A 173 23.73 1.77 4.27
N THR A 174 24.00 2.44 5.41
CA THR A 174 24.80 1.85 6.48
C THR A 174 24.14 0.63 7.10
N GLY A 175 22.80 0.64 7.23
CA GLY A 175 22.02 -0.51 7.68
C GLY A 175 22.16 -1.72 6.75
N LEU A 176 22.07 -1.49 5.44
CA LEU A 176 22.28 -2.52 4.41
C LEU A 176 23.71 -3.08 4.47
N CYS A 177 24.71 -2.19 4.55
CA CYS A 177 26.11 -2.63 4.68
C CYS A 177 26.34 -3.51 5.91
N LYS A 178 25.76 -3.16 7.07
CA LYS A 178 25.84 -3.99 8.28
C LYS A 178 25.21 -5.38 8.08
N LYS A 179 24.04 -5.42 7.44
CA LYS A 179 23.32 -6.67 7.15
C LYS A 179 24.14 -7.60 6.26
N GLU A 180 24.79 -7.02 5.25
CA GLU A 180 25.64 -7.74 4.28
C GLU A 180 27.10 -7.89 4.78
N LYS A 181 27.39 -7.49 6.03
CA LYS A 181 28.72 -7.58 6.67
C LYS A 181 29.82 -6.77 5.99
N TYR A 182 29.46 -5.70 5.26
CA TYR A 182 30.42 -4.75 4.72
C TYR A 182 30.92 -3.77 5.78
N ARG A 183 32.18 -3.36 5.67
CA ARG A 183 32.77 -2.29 6.48
C ARG A 183 32.94 -1.04 5.63
N LEU A 184 32.48 0.09 6.15
CA LEU A 184 32.61 1.39 5.50
C LEU A 184 33.93 2.04 5.89
N SER A 185 34.60 2.70 4.94
CA SER A 185 35.79 3.53 5.22
C SER A 185 35.39 4.83 5.91
N ASN A 186 36.37 5.47 6.59
CA ASN A 186 36.10 6.71 7.35
C ASN A 186 35.57 7.87 6.47
N ASN A 187 35.94 7.94 5.19
CA ASN A 187 35.55 9.00 4.27
C ASN A 187 34.24 8.70 3.50
N CYS A 188 33.63 7.54 3.74
CA CYS A 188 32.47 7.09 2.98
C CYS A 188 31.25 8.01 3.17
N LYS A 189 31.08 8.58 4.37
CA LYS A 189 29.95 9.43 4.70
C LYS A 189 29.91 10.70 3.83
N GLU A 190 31.01 11.43 3.76
CA GLU A 190 31.10 12.70 3.00
C GLU A 190 30.84 12.47 1.51
N ILE A 191 31.49 11.44 0.95
CA ILE A 191 31.34 11.08 -0.46
C ILE A 191 29.88 10.69 -0.80
N LEU A 192 29.23 9.92 0.08
CA LEU A 192 27.84 9.50 -0.14
C LEU A 192 26.87 10.66 -0.04
N LEU A 193 26.99 11.52 0.97
CA LEU A 193 26.13 12.70 1.12
C LEU A 193 26.24 13.65 -0.07
N GLU A 194 27.46 13.86 -0.62
CA GLU A 194 27.64 14.64 -1.85
C GLU A 194 26.94 14.01 -3.07
N ASN A 195 26.95 12.68 -3.16
CA ASN A 195 26.31 11.98 -4.28
C ASN A 195 24.78 11.91 -4.16
N PHE A 196 24.24 11.88 -2.96
CA PHE A 196 22.78 11.90 -2.73
C PHE A 196 22.14 13.27 -3.01
N ARG A 197 22.95 14.36 -3.05
CA ARG A 197 22.50 15.71 -3.43
C ARG A 197 22.32 15.92 -4.93
N LYS A 198 22.82 15.03 -5.76
CA LYS A 198 22.72 15.11 -7.24
C LYS A 198 21.47 14.39 -7.75
#